data_66102782ed9d22a145de998b4d47d914
#
_entry.id   66102782ed9d22a145de998b4d47d914
#
_cell.length_a   1.000
_cell.length_b   1.000
_cell.length_c   1.000
_cell.angle_alpha   90.00
_cell.angle_beta   90.00
_cell.angle_gamma   90.00
#
_symmetry.space_group_name_H-M   'P 1'
#
loop_
_entity.id
_entity.type
_entity.pdbx_description
1 polymer ?
#
loop_
_entity_poly.entity_id
_entity_poly.type
_entity_poly.pdbx_seq_one_letter_code
_entity_poly.pdbx_strand_id
1 'polypeptide(L)'
;MNVSILLEHINKLTPLNHAFEDDSVGLLIGDESNQVENLTVGHELEESLLEYCKDNNVDTVVTYHPPPYKRIVDENDIETYLPDPITKSFVDSSINVISIHTAQDVCEEGNAETLAELFGMSNVSIFANSVDNFGAGRKGKINKISPTDLKKDIENKLNTKIIRTNEYFNEIKEIQNIAVLPGSGTQFIDEIIYSVDVFITCLLYTSDAADD
;
A
#
# COMPACT_ATOMS: atom_id res chain seq x y z
N MET A 1 6.68 -0.96 -26.75
CA MET A 1 7.92 -0.98 -25.95
C MET A 1 8.04 -2.34 -25.29
N ASN A 2 9.20 -2.69 -24.72
CA ASN A 2 9.27 -3.92 -23.91
C ASN A 2 9.11 -3.61 -22.42
N VAL A 3 8.92 -4.66 -21.62
CA VAL A 3 8.70 -4.57 -20.16
C VAL A 3 9.88 -3.89 -19.45
N SER A 4 11.13 -4.12 -19.86
CA SER A 4 12.28 -3.47 -19.24
C SER A 4 12.24 -1.95 -19.38
N ILE A 5 11.83 -1.43 -20.54
CA ILE A 5 11.66 0.01 -20.74
C ILE A 5 10.51 0.56 -19.89
N LEU A 6 9.40 -0.19 -19.76
CA LEU A 6 8.30 0.19 -18.87
C LEU A 6 8.76 0.27 -17.41
N LEU A 7 9.53 -0.72 -16.94
CA LEU A 7 10.11 -0.71 -15.60
C LEU A 7 11.02 0.49 -15.35
N GLU A 8 11.84 0.89 -16.34
CA GLU A 8 12.64 2.11 -16.23
C GLU A 8 11.78 3.39 -16.06
N HIS A 9 10.61 3.44 -16.72
CA HIS A 9 9.70 4.57 -16.57
C HIS A 9 9.00 4.55 -15.21
N ILE A 10 8.53 3.38 -14.78
CA ILE A 10 7.94 3.21 -13.43
C ILE A 10 8.96 3.61 -12.37
N ASN A 11 10.20 3.14 -12.48
CA ASN A 11 11.25 3.40 -11.50
C ASN A 11 11.66 4.89 -11.39
N LYS A 12 11.36 5.71 -12.41
CA LYS A 12 11.53 7.17 -12.34
C LYS A 12 10.43 7.85 -11.53
N LEU A 13 9.23 7.30 -11.54
CA LEU A 13 8.07 7.85 -10.83
C LEU A 13 7.97 7.27 -9.41
N THR A 14 8.20 5.97 -9.32
CA THR A 14 8.08 5.17 -8.10
C THR A 14 9.35 4.30 -7.98
N PRO A 15 10.43 4.80 -7.36
CA PRO A 15 11.68 4.06 -7.26
C PRO A 15 11.49 2.75 -6.48
N LEU A 16 11.49 1.63 -7.18
CA LEU A 16 11.19 0.31 -6.61
C LEU A 16 12.18 -0.12 -5.52
N ASN A 17 13.43 0.36 -5.60
CA ASN A 17 14.45 0.11 -4.58
C ASN A 17 14.23 0.89 -3.27
N HIS A 18 13.21 1.75 -3.19
CA HIS A 18 12.81 2.41 -1.95
C HIS A 18 11.74 1.63 -1.18
N ALA A 19 11.16 0.59 -1.74
CA ALA A 19 10.25 -0.31 -1.03
C ALA A 19 10.89 -0.90 0.24
N PHE A 20 10.08 -1.45 1.14
CA PHE A 20 10.60 -2.22 2.27
C PHE A 20 11.38 -3.44 1.77
N GLU A 21 12.41 -3.85 2.52
CA GLU A 21 13.37 -4.90 2.13
C GLU A 21 12.69 -6.24 1.79
N ASP A 22 11.65 -6.59 2.54
CA ASP A 22 10.93 -7.86 2.36
C ASP A 22 9.73 -7.75 1.41
N ASP A 23 9.56 -6.61 0.71
CA ASP A 23 8.41 -6.40 -0.15
C ASP A 23 8.63 -6.91 -1.58
N SER A 24 7.57 -7.46 -2.15
CA SER A 24 7.58 -7.98 -3.52
C SER A 24 7.13 -6.89 -4.49
N VAL A 25 8.10 -6.19 -5.10
CA VAL A 25 7.87 -5.13 -6.09
C VAL A 25 8.63 -5.40 -7.40
N GLY A 26 8.23 -4.75 -8.47
CA GLY A 26 8.81 -4.91 -9.81
C GLY A 26 8.07 -5.94 -10.65
N LEU A 27 8.74 -6.53 -11.64
CA LEU A 27 8.16 -7.58 -12.49
C LEU A 27 8.06 -8.89 -11.71
N LEU A 28 6.83 -9.31 -11.43
CA LEU A 28 6.54 -10.52 -10.64
C LEU A 28 6.01 -11.67 -11.49
N ILE A 29 5.41 -11.39 -12.64
CA ILE A 29 4.97 -12.37 -13.64
C ILE A 29 5.39 -11.87 -15.01
N GLY A 30 5.96 -12.75 -15.83
CA GLY A 30 6.38 -12.45 -17.19
C GLY A 30 7.88 -12.36 -17.37
N ASP A 31 8.33 -11.68 -18.44
CA ASP A 31 9.73 -11.52 -18.80
C ASP A 31 9.99 -10.08 -19.29
N GLU A 32 11.15 -9.52 -18.92
CA GLU A 32 11.53 -8.15 -19.27
C GLU A 32 11.64 -7.91 -20.78
N SER A 33 11.87 -8.96 -21.56
CA SER A 33 11.93 -8.90 -23.03
C SER A 33 10.56 -8.86 -23.71
N ASN A 34 9.48 -9.19 -22.98
CA ASN A 34 8.12 -9.19 -23.53
C ASN A 34 7.73 -7.83 -24.06
N GLN A 35 6.97 -7.81 -25.16
CA GLN A 35 6.42 -6.57 -25.71
C GLN A 35 5.25 -6.10 -24.88
N VAL A 36 5.16 -4.79 -24.70
CA VAL A 36 4.02 -4.10 -24.09
C VAL A 36 3.31 -3.31 -25.18
N GLU A 37 2.15 -3.79 -25.59
CA GLU A 37 1.26 -3.15 -26.57
C GLU A 37 0.07 -2.49 -25.87
N ASN A 38 -0.57 -3.21 -24.94
CA ASN A 38 -1.73 -2.75 -24.20
C ASN A 38 -1.50 -2.90 -22.69
N LEU A 39 -1.41 -1.75 -22.01
CA LEU A 39 -1.18 -1.65 -20.57
C LEU A 39 -2.47 -1.26 -19.86
N THR A 40 -2.72 -1.86 -18.68
CA THR A 40 -3.72 -1.37 -17.75
C THR A 40 -3.16 -1.28 -16.32
N VAL A 41 -3.88 -0.58 -15.45
CA VAL A 41 -3.55 -0.42 -14.03
C VAL A 41 -4.67 -1.02 -13.19
N GLY A 42 -4.32 -1.78 -12.17
CA GLY A 42 -5.25 -2.38 -11.21
C GLY A 42 -4.80 -2.17 -9.78
N HIS A 43 -5.71 -2.34 -8.83
CA HIS A 43 -5.34 -2.31 -7.41
C HIS A 43 -4.69 -3.64 -7.01
N GLU A 44 -5.31 -4.75 -7.41
CA GLU A 44 -4.85 -6.12 -7.13
C GLU A 44 -5.28 -7.07 -8.25
N LEU A 45 -4.76 -8.29 -8.25
CA LEU A 45 -5.22 -9.32 -9.19
C LEU A 45 -6.56 -9.88 -8.73
N GLU A 46 -7.57 -9.71 -9.58
CA GLU A 46 -8.94 -10.22 -9.36
C GLU A 46 -9.57 -10.69 -10.67
N GLU A 47 -10.68 -11.43 -10.59
CA GLU A 47 -11.35 -11.98 -11.78
C GLU A 47 -11.80 -10.88 -12.74
N SER A 48 -12.35 -9.79 -12.23
CA SER A 48 -12.83 -8.66 -13.05
C SER A 48 -11.69 -7.99 -13.84
N LEU A 49 -10.50 -7.88 -13.25
CA LEU A 49 -9.32 -7.36 -13.95
C LEU A 49 -8.85 -8.33 -15.03
N LEU A 50 -8.86 -9.64 -14.75
CA LEU A 50 -8.50 -10.66 -15.73
C LEU A 50 -9.45 -10.68 -16.92
N GLU A 51 -10.76 -10.59 -16.68
CA GLU A 51 -11.79 -10.48 -17.74
C GLU A 51 -11.56 -9.23 -18.58
N TYR A 52 -11.37 -8.08 -17.94
CA TYR A 52 -11.05 -6.84 -18.63
C TYR A 52 -9.79 -6.98 -19.52
N CYS A 53 -8.73 -7.61 -19.01
CA CYS A 53 -7.51 -7.84 -19.78
C CYS A 53 -7.77 -8.68 -21.01
N LYS A 54 -8.56 -9.75 -20.91
CA LYS A 54 -8.90 -10.63 -22.04
C LYS A 54 -9.75 -9.92 -23.07
N ASP A 55 -10.76 -9.17 -22.63
CA ASP A 55 -11.68 -8.46 -23.52
C ASP A 55 -11.01 -7.30 -24.29
N ASN A 56 -9.95 -6.73 -23.72
CA ASN A 56 -9.25 -5.59 -24.28
C ASN A 56 -7.83 -5.93 -24.80
N ASN A 57 -7.47 -7.23 -24.89
CA ASN A 57 -6.16 -7.69 -25.31
C ASN A 57 -5.01 -7.04 -24.54
N VAL A 58 -5.17 -6.86 -23.23
CA VAL A 58 -4.12 -6.34 -22.35
C VAL A 58 -3.06 -7.40 -22.14
N ASP A 59 -1.81 -7.05 -22.37
CA ASP A 59 -0.64 -7.93 -22.19
C ASP A 59 0.15 -7.63 -20.94
N THR A 60 -0.06 -6.47 -20.32
CA THR A 60 0.70 -6.02 -19.15
C THR A 60 -0.19 -5.28 -18.16
N VAL A 61 -0.07 -5.62 -16.89
CA VAL A 61 -0.77 -4.96 -15.79
C VAL A 61 0.22 -4.39 -14.79
N VAL A 62 0.02 -3.15 -14.37
CA VAL A 62 0.68 -2.59 -13.19
C VAL A 62 -0.30 -2.61 -12.03
N THR A 63 0.05 -3.29 -10.94
CA THR A 63 -0.80 -3.38 -9.75
C THR A 63 -0.17 -2.66 -8.56
N TYR A 64 -1.02 -2.18 -7.65
CA TYR A 64 -0.54 -1.74 -6.34
C TYR A 64 -0.12 -2.95 -5.51
N HIS A 65 -1.04 -3.88 -5.20
CA HIS A 65 -0.71 -5.09 -4.47
C HIS A 65 0.07 -6.10 -5.34
N PRO A 66 1.04 -6.83 -4.74
CA PRO A 66 1.68 -7.95 -5.41
C PRO A 66 0.70 -9.10 -5.64
N PRO A 67 0.97 -9.98 -6.62
CA PRO A 67 0.19 -11.19 -6.82
C PRO A 67 0.09 -12.03 -5.55
N PRO A 68 -1.08 -12.54 -5.16
CA PRO A 68 -1.23 -13.36 -3.98
C PRO A 68 -0.60 -14.75 -4.16
N TYR A 69 0.10 -15.21 -3.10
CA TYR A 69 0.67 -16.55 -3.00
C TYR A 69 0.23 -17.21 -1.70
N LYS A 70 -0.08 -18.50 -1.78
CA LYS A 70 -0.40 -19.29 -0.61
C LYS A 70 0.89 -19.89 -0.02
N ARG A 71 1.19 -19.55 1.23
CA ARG A 71 2.27 -20.17 1.97
C ARG A 71 1.85 -21.60 2.38
N ILE A 72 2.72 -22.56 2.13
CA ILE A 72 2.58 -23.95 2.56
C ILE A 72 3.83 -24.30 3.37
N VAL A 73 3.63 -24.89 4.54
CA VAL A 73 4.71 -25.43 5.38
C VAL A 73 4.55 -26.93 5.40
N ASP A 74 5.61 -27.68 5.03
CA ASP A 74 5.60 -29.13 5.08
C ASP A 74 5.95 -29.67 6.47
N GLU A 75 5.96 -31.00 6.63
CA GLU A 75 6.27 -31.70 7.88
C GLU A 75 7.72 -31.53 8.37
N ASN A 76 8.59 -30.93 7.56
CA ASN A 76 9.99 -30.64 7.87
C ASN A 76 10.23 -29.14 8.08
N ASP A 77 9.17 -28.35 8.28
CA ASP A 77 9.19 -26.88 8.39
C ASP A 77 9.75 -26.16 7.13
N ILE A 78 9.70 -26.82 5.95
CA ILE A 78 10.08 -26.19 4.69
C ILE A 78 8.91 -25.37 4.15
N GLU A 79 9.16 -24.08 3.98
CA GLU A 79 8.17 -23.14 3.42
C GLU A 79 8.21 -23.18 1.89
N THR A 80 7.03 -23.27 1.29
CA THR A 80 6.83 -23.17 -0.16
C THR A 80 5.71 -22.18 -0.44
N TYR A 81 5.92 -21.31 -1.43
CA TYR A 81 4.91 -20.36 -1.87
C TYR A 81 4.33 -20.81 -3.20
N LEU A 82 3.04 -21.14 -3.22
CA LEU A 82 2.33 -21.50 -4.44
C LEU A 82 1.48 -20.31 -4.90
N PRO A 83 1.42 -20.05 -6.23
CA PRO A 83 0.52 -19.02 -6.73
C PRO A 83 -0.94 -19.34 -6.36
N ASP A 84 -1.65 -18.33 -5.88
CA ASP A 84 -3.10 -18.41 -5.72
C ASP A 84 -3.77 -18.67 -7.08
N PRO A 85 -4.99 -19.26 -7.14
CA PRO A 85 -5.70 -19.52 -8.38
C PRO A 85 -5.78 -18.30 -9.31
N ILE A 86 -5.98 -17.09 -8.78
CA ILE A 86 -6.02 -15.88 -9.61
C ILE A 86 -4.64 -15.56 -10.19
N THR A 87 -3.58 -15.62 -9.39
CA THR A 87 -2.20 -15.44 -9.86
C THR A 87 -1.87 -16.43 -10.97
N LYS A 88 -2.24 -17.71 -10.77
CA LYS A 88 -2.06 -18.74 -11.80
C LYS A 88 -2.82 -18.40 -13.10
N SER A 89 -4.01 -17.84 -13.02
CA SER A 89 -4.80 -17.46 -14.19
C SER A 89 -4.13 -16.35 -15.02
N PHE A 90 -3.44 -15.40 -14.38
CA PHE A 90 -2.64 -14.39 -15.10
C PHE A 90 -1.41 -15.00 -15.75
N VAL A 91 -0.70 -15.93 -15.07
CA VAL A 91 0.41 -16.71 -15.65
C VAL A 91 -0.04 -17.49 -16.88
N ASP A 92 -1.13 -18.26 -16.76
CA ASP A 92 -1.67 -19.09 -17.85
C ASP A 92 -2.17 -18.23 -19.04
N SER A 93 -2.55 -16.97 -18.77
CA SER A 93 -2.96 -16.00 -19.81
C SER A 93 -1.77 -15.23 -20.43
N SER A 94 -0.53 -15.49 -19.98
CA SER A 94 0.68 -14.82 -20.44
C SER A 94 0.65 -13.29 -20.27
N ILE A 95 -0.02 -12.79 -19.22
CA ILE A 95 -0.09 -11.37 -18.89
C ILE A 95 1.08 -11.03 -17.96
N ASN A 96 1.87 -10.03 -18.33
CA ASN A 96 2.92 -9.51 -17.45
C ASN A 96 2.30 -8.76 -16.27
N VAL A 97 2.84 -8.95 -15.06
CA VAL A 97 2.38 -8.24 -13.85
C VAL A 97 3.57 -7.57 -13.16
N ILE A 98 3.43 -6.27 -12.99
CA ILE A 98 4.39 -5.41 -12.28
C ILE A 98 3.69 -4.89 -11.03
N SER A 99 4.28 -5.07 -9.85
CA SER A 99 3.76 -4.47 -8.60
C SER A 99 4.61 -3.28 -8.17
N ILE A 100 3.96 -2.24 -7.65
CA ILE A 100 4.63 -1.03 -7.12
C ILE A 100 4.46 -0.87 -5.61
N HIS A 101 3.55 -1.58 -5.00
CA HIS A 101 3.20 -1.72 -3.57
C HIS A 101 3.83 -0.64 -2.65
N THR A 102 4.67 -1.03 -1.68
CA THR A 102 5.23 -0.07 -0.72
C THR A 102 6.19 0.95 -1.33
N ALA A 103 6.74 0.70 -2.53
CA ALA A 103 7.49 1.72 -3.26
C ALA A 103 6.62 2.95 -3.55
N GLN A 104 5.32 2.75 -3.88
CA GLN A 104 4.35 3.83 -4.07
C GLN A 104 3.98 4.52 -2.76
N ASP A 105 4.04 3.84 -1.62
CA ASP A 105 3.74 4.47 -0.33
C ASP A 105 4.83 5.44 0.11
N VAL A 106 6.09 5.11 -0.18
CA VAL A 106 7.26 5.84 0.31
C VAL A 106 7.80 6.90 -0.64
N CYS A 107 7.46 6.85 -1.93
CA CYS A 107 8.00 7.77 -2.93
C CYS A 107 7.49 9.21 -2.74
N GLU A 108 8.15 10.16 -3.41
CA GLU A 108 7.68 11.53 -3.55
C GLU A 108 6.33 11.53 -4.30
N GLU A 109 5.38 12.35 -3.85
CA GLU A 109 3.98 12.34 -4.32
C GLU A 109 3.26 10.99 -4.15
N GLY A 110 3.81 10.10 -3.33
CA GLY A 110 3.23 8.77 -3.03
C GLY A 110 2.05 8.84 -2.06
N ASN A 111 1.55 7.66 -1.69
CA ASN A 111 0.33 7.54 -0.88
C ASN A 111 0.44 8.23 0.49
N ALA A 112 1.59 8.10 1.18
CA ALA A 112 1.78 8.71 2.50
C ALA A 112 1.78 10.24 2.42
N GLU A 113 2.40 10.82 1.39
CA GLU A 113 2.45 12.26 1.19
C GLU A 113 1.08 12.80 0.75
N THR A 114 0.43 12.12 -0.17
CA THR A 114 -0.95 12.44 -0.59
C THR A 114 -1.92 12.47 0.60
N LEU A 115 -1.82 11.53 1.54
CA LEU A 115 -2.63 11.56 2.76
C LEU A 115 -2.30 12.76 3.65
N ALA A 116 -1.02 13.08 3.82
CA ALA A 116 -0.61 14.23 4.62
C ALA A 116 -1.14 15.55 4.02
N GLU A 117 -1.07 15.70 2.70
CA GLU A 117 -1.64 16.84 1.98
C GLU A 117 -3.16 16.90 2.09
N LEU A 118 -3.84 15.76 1.89
CA LEU A 118 -5.28 15.64 1.99
C LEU A 118 -5.81 16.09 3.35
N PHE A 119 -5.09 15.77 4.43
CA PHE A 119 -5.43 16.20 5.78
C PHE A 119 -4.92 17.61 6.13
N GLY A 120 -4.22 18.29 5.22
CA GLY A 120 -3.70 19.65 5.43
C GLY A 120 -2.64 19.70 6.51
N MET A 121 -1.80 18.68 6.58
CA MET A 121 -0.74 18.59 7.57
C MET A 121 0.37 19.63 7.29
N SER A 122 0.92 20.17 8.37
CA SER A 122 2.06 21.08 8.36
C SER A 122 3.18 20.55 9.25
N ASN A 123 4.42 21.04 9.06
CA ASN A 123 5.59 20.56 9.78
C ASN A 123 5.73 19.03 9.70
N VAL A 124 5.53 18.51 8.48
CA VAL A 124 5.52 17.07 8.22
C VAL A 124 6.93 16.50 8.37
N SER A 125 7.01 15.34 9.02
CA SER A 125 8.21 14.51 9.09
C SER A 125 7.86 13.05 8.79
N ILE A 126 8.84 12.30 8.31
CA ILE A 126 8.72 10.89 7.93
C ILE A 126 8.87 10.01 9.18
N PHE A 127 8.18 8.89 9.20
CA PHE A 127 8.40 7.73 10.08
C PHE A 127 8.11 6.43 9.33
N ALA A 128 8.28 5.28 9.94
CA ALA A 128 8.17 3.98 9.27
C ALA A 128 9.12 3.91 8.05
N ASN A 129 10.40 4.12 8.32
CA ASN A 129 11.40 4.19 7.27
C ASN A 129 11.60 2.86 6.56
N SER A 130 11.66 2.88 5.24
CA SER A 130 12.07 1.76 4.39
C SER A 130 13.56 1.82 4.10
N VAL A 131 14.05 2.89 3.50
CA VAL A 131 15.46 3.17 3.26
C VAL A 131 15.76 4.63 3.57
N ASP A 132 16.88 4.92 4.21
CA ASP A 132 17.38 6.27 4.54
C ASP A 132 16.27 7.28 4.94
N ASN A 133 15.93 8.20 4.03
CA ASN A 133 14.95 9.27 4.24
C ASN A 133 13.58 8.96 3.62
N PHE A 134 13.32 7.72 3.21
CA PHE A 134 12.04 7.28 2.67
C PHE A 134 11.28 6.44 3.68
N GLY A 135 9.99 6.63 3.78
CA GLY A 135 9.15 5.89 4.72
C GLY A 135 7.68 6.04 4.42
N ALA A 136 6.90 5.04 4.85
CA ALA A 136 5.47 4.93 4.55
C ALA A 136 4.59 5.80 5.45
N GLY A 137 5.13 6.42 6.49
CA GLY A 137 4.38 7.26 7.42
C GLY A 137 4.72 8.73 7.33
N ARG A 138 3.72 9.58 7.60
CA ARG A 138 3.87 11.03 7.77
C ARG A 138 3.28 11.44 9.11
N LYS A 139 4.03 12.21 9.91
CA LYS A 139 3.52 12.83 11.15
C LYS A 139 3.72 14.34 11.10
N GLY A 140 2.76 15.07 11.65
CA GLY A 140 2.78 16.53 11.59
C GLY A 140 1.61 17.15 12.32
N LYS A 141 1.30 18.40 12.01
CA LYS A 141 0.25 19.17 12.67
C LYS A 141 -0.88 19.51 11.71
N ILE A 142 -2.10 19.44 12.23
CA ILE A 142 -3.30 20.00 11.60
C ILE A 142 -3.83 21.20 12.41
N ASN A 143 -4.80 21.89 11.88
CA ASN A 143 -5.57 22.85 12.69
C ASN A 143 -6.26 22.10 13.83
N LYS A 144 -6.28 22.71 15.01
CA LYS A 144 -6.92 22.14 16.19
C LYS A 144 -8.37 21.76 15.90
N ILE A 145 -8.73 20.53 16.21
CA ILE A 145 -10.04 19.95 15.88
C ILE A 145 -10.52 19.02 16.99
N SER A 146 -11.84 18.89 17.16
CA SER A 146 -12.41 17.89 18.06
C SER A 146 -12.33 16.47 17.46
N PRO A 147 -12.32 15.40 18.28
CA PRO A 147 -12.39 14.03 17.79
C PRO A 147 -13.56 13.78 16.84
N THR A 148 -14.74 14.28 17.18
CA THR A 148 -15.96 14.13 16.37
C THR A 148 -15.81 14.79 15.00
N ASP A 149 -15.23 15.98 14.95
CA ASP A 149 -15.06 16.70 13.69
C ASP A 149 -13.93 16.11 12.85
N LEU A 150 -12.82 15.63 13.47
CA LEU A 150 -11.79 14.90 12.77
C LEU A 150 -12.34 13.65 12.10
N LYS A 151 -13.16 12.86 12.82
CA LYS A 151 -13.81 11.68 12.26
C LYS A 151 -14.64 12.02 11.02
N LYS A 152 -15.46 13.08 11.08
CA LYS A 152 -16.24 13.54 9.92
C LYS A 152 -15.38 14.03 8.77
N ASP A 153 -14.29 14.74 9.08
CA ASP A 153 -13.34 15.23 8.07
C ASP A 153 -12.70 14.08 7.31
N ILE A 154 -12.25 13.03 8.04
CA ILE A 154 -11.71 11.80 7.44
C ILE A 154 -12.76 11.11 6.57
N GLU A 155 -13.99 10.91 7.09
CA GLU A 155 -15.09 10.28 6.34
C GLU A 155 -15.39 11.01 5.02
N ASN A 156 -15.41 12.35 5.06
CA ASN A 156 -15.67 13.16 3.88
C ASN A 156 -14.50 13.12 2.87
N LYS A 157 -13.26 13.26 3.34
CA LYS A 157 -12.07 13.33 2.49
C LYS A 157 -11.77 11.99 1.82
N LEU A 158 -11.97 10.89 2.54
CA LEU A 158 -11.74 9.53 2.02
C LEU A 158 -12.99 8.91 1.40
N ASN A 159 -14.11 9.64 1.34
CA ASN A 159 -15.41 9.13 0.88
C ASN A 159 -15.77 7.78 1.51
N THR A 160 -15.55 7.65 2.81
CA THR A 160 -15.84 6.44 3.59
C THR A 160 -16.88 6.73 4.67
N LYS A 161 -17.60 5.70 5.10
CA LYS A 161 -18.55 5.77 6.21
C LYS A 161 -18.18 4.89 7.39
N ILE A 162 -17.05 4.16 7.26
CA ILE A 162 -16.64 3.17 8.25
C ILE A 162 -15.31 3.62 8.83
N ILE A 163 -15.37 4.24 10.01
CA ILE A 163 -14.16 4.55 10.79
C ILE A 163 -14.27 3.81 12.12
N ARG A 164 -13.25 3.06 12.46
CA ARG A 164 -13.05 2.47 13.78
C ARG A 164 -12.11 3.35 14.58
N THR A 165 -12.41 3.55 15.86
CA THR A 165 -11.56 4.24 16.81
C THR A 165 -11.36 3.36 18.02
N ASN A 166 -10.25 3.54 18.72
CA ASN A 166 -10.07 2.93 20.04
C ASN A 166 -10.97 3.64 21.09
N GLU A 167 -11.08 3.05 22.28
CA GLU A 167 -11.93 3.55 23.35
C GLU A 167 -11.53 4.94 23.86
N TYR A 168 -10.23 5.27 23.83
CA TYR A 168 -9.68 6.53 24.33
C TYR A 168 -9.86 7.70 23.37
N PHE A 169 -10.19 7.47 22.10
CA PHE A 169 -10.30 8.52 21.08
C PHE A 169 -11.27 9.64 21.50
N ASN A 170 -12.42 9.28 22.08
CA ASN A 170 -13.43 10.24 22.49
C ASN A 170 -13.09 10.98 23.80
N GLU A 171 -12.04 10.57 24.52
CA GLU A 171 -11.56 11.23 25.73
C GLU A 171 -10.62 12.39 25.41
N ILE A 172 -10.08 12.45 24.19
CA ILE A 172 -9.22 13.53 23.72
C ILE A 172 -10.06 14.81 23.60
N LYS A 173 -9.59 15.90 24.20
CA LYS A 173 -10.30 17.18 24.14
C LYS A 173 -10.09 17.90 22.82
N GLU A 174 -8.87 17.88 22.31
CA GLU A 174 -8.44 18.60 21.12
C GLU A 174 -7.29 17.86 20.46
N ILE A 175 -7.35 17.70 19.15
CA ILE A 175 -6.35 17.01 18.32
C ILE A 175 -5.63 18.06 17.48
N GLN A 176 -4.30 17.99 17.45
CA GLN A 176 -3.45 18.83 16.63
C GLN A 176 -2.31 18.05 15.98
N ASN A 177 -1.70 17.11 16.70
CA ASN A 177 -0.60 16.32 16.20
C ASN A 177 -1.15 14.99 15.69
N ILE A 178 -1.01 14.72 14.41
CA ILE A 178 -1.49 13.46 13.82
C ILE A 178 -0.36 12.73 13.08
N ALA A 179 -0.51 11.42 12.99
CA ALA A 179 0.26 10.60 12.08
C ALA A 179 -0.67 9.87 11.12
N VAL A 180 -0.23 9.68 9.88
CA VAL A 180 -0.93 8.92 8.84
C VAL A 180 0.00 7.88 8.24
N LEU A 181 -0.51 6.68 7.97
CA LEU A 181 0.20 5.63 7.27
C LEU A 181 -0.80 4.82 6.43
N PRO A 182 -0.65 4.76 5.10
CA PRO A 182 -1.45 3.89 4.25
C PRO A 182 -1.16 2.41 4.56
N GLY A 183 -2.16 1.54 4.38
CA GLY A 183 -2.01 0.12 4.65
C GLY A 183 -1.92 -0.23 6.13
N SER A 184 -1.04 -1.16 6.50
CA SER A 184 -0.86 -1.65 7.86
C SER A 184 0.22 -0.88 8.61
N GLY A 185 -0.17 -0.19 9.68
CA GLY A 185 0.73 0.64 10.47
C GLY A 185 1.00 0.14 11.89
N THR A 186 0.46 -1.02 12.27
CA THR A 186 0.50 -1.49 13.67
C THR A 186 1.93 -1.65 14.19
N GLN A 187 2.84 -2.16 13.37
CA GLN A 187 4.25 -2.39 13.75
C GLN A 187 5.04 -1.09 14.00
N PHE A 188 4.53 0.05 13.56
CA PHE A 188 5.21 1.35 13.71
C PHE A 188 4.63 2.23 14.82
N ILE A 189 3.67 1.73 15.60
CA ILE A 189 3.02 2.49 16.68
C ILE A 189 4.04 3.02 17.68
N ASP A 190 5.03 2.23 18.06
CA ASP A 190 6.04 2.59 19.05
C ASP A 190 6.91 3.80 18.64
N GLU A 191 7.05 4.06 17.33
CA GLU A 191 7.79 5.22 16.81
C GLU A 191 7.07 6.55 17.04
N ILE A 192 5.75 6.52 17.21
CA ILE A 192 4.91 7.72 17.19
C ILE A 192 4.03 7.91 18.43
N ILE A 193 3.80 6.87 19.25
CA ILE A 193 2.81 6.84 20.34
C ILE A 193 2.94 8.02 21.33
N TYR A 194 4.15 8.54 21.54
CA TYR A 194 4.40 9.67 22.45
C TYR A 194 4.49 11.03 21.73
N SER A 195 4.32 11.07 20.41
CA SER A 195 4.54 12.27 19.59
C SER A 195 3.28 12.80 18.90
N VAL A 196 2.20 12.02 18.90
CA VAL A 196 0.95 12.39 18.24
C VAL A 196 -0.26 12.17 19.14
N ASP A 197 -1.33 12.91 18.86
CA ASP A 197 -2.62 12.76 19.54
C ASP A 197 -3.44 11.63 18.92
N VAL A 198 -3.30 11.42 17.60
CA VAL A 198 -4.03 10.41 16.82
C VAL A 198 -3.15 9.83 15.72
N PHE A 199 -3.22 8.52 15.55
CA PHE A 199 -2.66 7.79 14.43
C PHE A 199 -3.79 7.26 13.53
N ILE A 200 -3.68 7.51 12.22
CA ILE A 200 -4.64 7.11 11.19
C ILE A 200 -3.96 6.08 10.28
N THR A 201 -4.53 4.89 10.20
CA THR A 201 -4.06 3.79 9.33
C THR A 201 -5.24 3.02 8.76
N CYS A 202 -5.04 2.23 7.70
CA CYS A 202 -6.11 1.49 7.05
C CYS A 202 -6.37 0.13 7.70
N LEU A 203 -5.29 -0.61 8.00
CA LEU A 203 -5.37 -1.99 8.52
C LEU A 203 -4.74 -2.07 9.90
N LEU A 204 -5.46 -2.69 10.82
CA LEU A 204 -4.99 -2.94 12.17
C LEU A 204 -4.99 -4.45 12.41
N TYR A 205 -3.82 -5.07 12.35
CA TYR A 205 -3.65 -6.46 12.73
C TYR A 205 -3.49 -6.54 14.25
N THR A 206 -4.44 -7.19 14.91
CA THR A 206 -4.34 -7.56 16.32
C THR A 206 -3.90 -9.02 16.41
N SER A 207 -3.35 -9.46 17.54
CA SER A 207 -2.90 -10.84 17.76
C SER A 207 -3.97 -11.91 17.48
N ASP A 208 -5.23 -11.53 17.51
CA ASP A 208 -6.36 -12.42 17.27
C ASP A 208 -6.71 -12.57 15.77
N ALA A 209 -6.13 -11.76 14.90
CA ALA A 209 -6.34 -11.82 13.44
C ALA A 209 -5.30 -12.69 12.71
N ALA A 210 -4.33 -13.25 13.44
CA ALA A 210 -3.30 -14.13 12.87
C ALA A 210 -3.73 -15.61 12.80
N ASP A 211 -4.92 -15.96 13.33
CA ASP A 211 -5.43 -17.33 13.44
C ASP A 211 -6.64 -17.63 12.52
N ASP A 212 -7.01 -16.72 11.58
CA ASP A 212 -8.08 -16.93 10.59
C ASP A 212 -7.52 -17.16 9.17
#